data_cfbf9ac3126b0f6bb3c9dd8d81e54e15
#
_entry.id   cfbf9ac3126b0f6bb3c9dd8d81e54e15
#
_cell.length_a   1.000
_cell.length_b   1.000
_cell.length_c   1.000
_cell.angle_alpha   90.00
_cell.angle_beta   90.00
_cell.angle_gamma   90.00
#
_symmetry.space_group_name_H-M   'P 1'
#
loop_
_entity.id
_entity.type
_entity.pdbx_description
1 polymer ?
#
loop_
_entity_poly.entity_id
_entity_poly.type
_entity_poly.pdbx_seq_one_letter_code
_entity_poly.pdbx_strand_id
1 'polypeptide(L)'
;LFLEKQDEENHRILCAIALHKTLGSLEEGDTVGKPKYLLDQRRWEEAFSSWPEAAAHTQALLAYDPFPSTLIFPTYTTKSGIPVEQELRLRVLKGAEIRYGEINDAIFERIDYELDIIGKKGFAPYFLVMHDIVRLSSRTCGRGSGAASIVSYSLFITNVDPIAHHLYFERFLSLERTDPPDIDVDFAWDERDGVFEAVLQRFGPAHCARVANHNTFRFRSALRETGRCYGLSDSQITTV
;
A
#
# COMPACT_ATOMS: atom_id res chain seq x y z
N LEU A 1 5.14 13.91 -19.37
CA LEU A 1 4.90 15.34 -19.30
C LEU A 1 6.02 15.99 -18.50
N PHE A 2 6.62 17.05 -19.03
CA PHE A 2 7.72 17.78 -18.40
C PHE A 2 7.22 19.15 -17.94
N LEU A 3 7.86 19.70 -16.91
CA LEU A 3 7.60 21.07 -16.49
C LEU A 3 8.29 22.04 -17.48
N GLU A 4 9.54 21.78 -17.79
CA GLU A 4 10.36 22.62 -18.64
C GLU A 4 11.11 21.78 -19.72
N LYS A 5 11.63 22.47 -20.75
CA LYS A 5 12.36 21.82 -21.84
C LYS A 5 13.62 21.08 -21.35
N GLN A 6 14.31 21.61 -20.36
CA GLN A 6 15.52 21.01 -19.76
C GLN A 6 15.25 19.69 -19.05
N ASP A 7 14.00 19.41 -18.66
CA ASP A 7 13.64 18.14 -18.01
C ASP A 7 13.69 16.95 -18.97
N GLU A 8 13.80 17.19 -20.28
CA GLU A 8 13.95 16.13 -21.28
C GLU A 8 15.25 15.34 -21.07
N GLU A 9 16.35 16.03 -20.77
CA GLU A 9 17.63 15.37 -20.49
C GLU A 9 17.58 14.55 -19.20
N ASN A 10 16.97 15.11 -18.15
CA ASN A 10 16.73 14.39 -16.90
C ASN A 10 15.88 13.12 -17.12
N HIS A 11 14.84 13.23 -17.96
CA HIS A 11 14.01 12.08 -18.32
C HIS A 11 14.83 11.01 -19.05
N ARG A 12 15.67 11.38 -20.00
CA ARG A 12 16.56 10.42 -20.70
C ARG A 12 17.51 9.71 -19.77
N ILE A 13 18.09 10.42 -18.81
CA ILE A 13 18.94 9.84 -17.76
C ILE A 13 18.14 8.86 -16.91
N LEU A 14 16.93 9.22 -16.46
CA LEU A 14 16.08 8.34 -15.67
C LEU A 14 15.64 7.08 -16.46
N CYS A 15 15.36 7.20 -17.74
CA CYS A 15 15.08 6.05 -18.60
C CYS A 15 16.32 5.14 -18.74
N ALA A 16 17.50 5.71 -18.93
CA ALA A 16 18.75 4.97 -19.00
C ALA A 16 19.04 4.21 -17.70
N ILE A 17 18.83 4.84 -16.54
CA ILE A 17 18.93 4.19 -15.22
C ILE A 17 17.94 3.02 -15.12
N ALA A 18 16.68 3.24 -15.44
CA ALA A 18 15.61 2.24 -15.32
C ALA A 18 15.83 1.02 -16.23
N LEU A 19 16.43 1.24 -17.39
CA LEU A 19 16.72 0.21 -18.39
C LEU A 19 18.12 -0.39 -18.26
N HIS A 20 18.94 0.08 -17.31
CA HIS A 20 20.36 -0.29 -17.18
C HIS A 20 21.16 -0.08 -18.46
N LYS A 21 20.86 1.01 -19.19
CA LYS A 21 21.52 1.40 -20.44
C LYS A 21 22.39 2.65 -20.26
N THR A 22 23.31 2.88 -21.19
CA THR A 22 23.98 4.19 -21.32
C THR A 22 23.12 5.12 -22.18
N LEU A 23 23.31 6.43 -22.05
CA LEU A 23 22.60 7.41 -22.87
C LEU A 23 22.80 7.21 -24.38
N GLY A 24 23.99 6.72 -24.77
CA GLY A 24 24.32 6.44 -26.16
C GLY A 24 23.70 5.14 -26.71
N SER A 25 23.22 4.25 -25.83
CA SER A 25 22.58 2.98 -26.21
C SER A 25 21.05 3.00 -26.07
N LEU A 26 20.47 4.16 -25.78
CA LEU A 26 19.02 4.34 -25.81
C LEU A 26 18.50 4.33 -27.25
N GLU A 27 17.43 3.57 -27.48
CA GLU A 27 16.75 3.41 -28.76
C GLU A 27 15.47 4.27 -28.84
N GLU A 28 14.94 4.42 -30.05
CA GLU A 28 13.62 5.02 -30.25
C GLU A 28 12.56 4.14 -29.57
N GLY A 29 11.84 4.70 -28.58
CA GLY A 29 10.89 3.95 -27.75
C GLY A 29 11.34 3.76 -26.31
N ASP A 30 12.63 3.84 -26.01
CA ASP A 30 13.14 3.85 -24.63
C ASP A 30 12.79 5.15 -23.89
N THR A 31 12.48 6.20 -24.64
CA THR A 31 12.09 7.52 -24.13
C THR A 31 10.78 7.99 -24.79
N VAL A 32 10.19 9.07 -24.28
CA VAL A 32 9.04 9.69 -24.95
C VAL A 32 9.48 10.28 -26.30
N GLY A 33 8.83 9.85 -27.38
CA GLY A 33 9.24 10.23 -28.76
C GLY A 33 9.15 11.73 -29.05
N LYS A 34 8.13 12.42 -28.50
CA LYS A 34 8.00 13.88 -28.58
C LYS A 34 7.78 14.42 -27.17
N PRO A 35 8.67 15.29 -26.69
CA PRO A 35 8.52 15.88 -25.37
C PRO A 35 7.25 16.72 -25.29
N LYS A 36 6.49 16.55 -24.20
CA LYS A 36 5.29 17.29 -23.89
C LYS A 36 5.52 18.08 -22.62
N TYR A 37 5.38 19.37 -22.71
CA TYR A 37 5.59 20.30 -21.60
C TYR A 37 4.26 20.76 -21.03
N LEU A 38 4.23 21.13 -19.76
CA LEU A 38 3.13 21.92 -19.22
C LEU A 38 3.15 23.29 -19.90
N LEU A 39 2.03 23.66 -20.47
CA LEU A 39 1.88 24.95 -21.14
C LEU A 39 1.49 25.98 -20.06
N ASP A 40 2.05 27.18 -20.17
CA ASP A 40 1.51 28.34 -19.49
C ASP A 40 0.12 28.69 -20.05
N GLN A 41 -0.64 29.53 -19.32
CA GLN A 41 -2.02 29.89 -19.67
C GLN A 41 -2.13 30.40 -21.12
N ARG A 42 -1.25 31.26 -21.55
CA ARG A 42 -1.29 31.86 -22.87
C ARG A 42 -1.05 30.83 -23.98
N ARG A 43 0.00 30.01 -23.85
CA ARG A 43 0.31 28.95 -24.82
C ARG A 43 -0.78 27.89 -24.88
N TRP A 44 -1.40 27.63 -23.72
CA TRP A 44 -2.53 26.70 -23.64
C TRP A 44 -3.74 27.26 -24.39
N GLU A 45 -4.10 28.52 -24.18
CA GLU A 45 -5.18 29.21 -24.90
C GLU A 45 -4.93 29.26 -26.43
N GLU A 46 -3.70 29.59 -26.82
CA GLU A 46 -3.28 29.55 -28.25
C GLU A 46 -3.42 28.14 -28.85
N ALA A 47 -2.93 27.10 -28.13
CA ALA A 47 -2.99 25.71 -28.61
C ALA A 47 -4.42 25.17 -28.76
N PHE A 48 -5.33 25.60 -27.89
CA PHE A 48 -6.72 25.16 -27.90
C PHE A 48 -7.70 26.19 -28.50
N SER A 49 -7.21 27.23 -29.15
CA SER A 49 -8.04 28.26 -29.76
C SER A 49 -9.05 27.72 -30.80
N SER A 50 -8.71 26.63 -31.48
CA SER A 50 -9.62 25.96 -32.44
C SER A 50 -10.64 25.04 -31.76
N TRP A 51 -10.55 24.82 -30.44
CA TRP A 51 -11.41 23.91 -29.68
C TRP A 51 -11.85 24.52 -28.34
N PRO A 52 -12.61 25.64 -28.38
CA PRO A 52 -13.00 26.35 -27.14
C PRO A 52 -13.87 25.50 -26.19
N GLU A 53 -14.63 24.55 -26.74
CA GLU A 53 -15.44 23.63 -25.93
C GLU A 53 -14.54 22.68 -25.13
N ALA A 54 -13.44 22.20 -25.69
CA ALA A 54 -12.47 21.37 -24.95
C ALA A 54 -11.84 22.13 -23.78
N ALA A 55 -11.55 23.43 -24.01
CA ALA A 55 -11.06 24.32 -22.94
C ALA A 55 -12.09 24.49 -21.82
N ALA A 56 -13.37 24.69 -22.17
CA ALA A 56 -14.45 24.79 -21.17
C ALA A 56 -14.63 23.49 -20.38
N HIS A 57 -14.55 22.32 -21.02
CA HIS A 57 -14.62 21.03 -20.36
C HIS A 57 -13.46 20.81 -19.38
N THR A 58 -12.26 21.30 -19.70
CA THR A 58 -11.11 21.23 -18.79
C THR A 58 -11.37 22.02 -17.52
N GLN A 59 -12.01 23.18 -17.60
CA GLN A 59 -12.41 23.96 -16.43
C GLN A 59 -13.42 23.20 -15.53
N ALA A 60 -14.35 22.48 -16.15
CA ALA A 60 -15.30 21.65 -15.40
C ALA A 60 -14.62 20.52 -14.63
N LEU A 61 -13.51 19.96 -15.14
CA LEU A 61 -12.73 18.94 -14.45
C LEU A 61 -12.04 19.45 -13.18
N LEU A 62 -11.76 20.76 -13.06
CA LEU A 62 -11.20 21.35 -11.84
C LEU A 62 -12.16 21.30 -10.64
N ALA A 63 -13.46 21.22 -10.90
CA ALA A 63 -14.48 21.09 -9.86
C ALA A 63 -14.67 19.61 -9.40
N TYR A 64 -14.04 18.67 -10.09
CA TYR A 64 -14.14 17.25 -9.73
C TYR A 64 -13.19 16.92 -8.60
N ASP A 65 -13.75 16.46 -7.47
CA ASP A 65 -12.97 15.90 -6.36
C ASP A 65 -12.91 14.36 -6.52
N PRO A 66 -11.77 13.81 -6.96
CA PRO A 66 -11.63 12.37 -7.16
C PRO A 66 -11.50 11.59 -5.86
N PHE A 67 -11.28 12.27 -4.74
CA PHE A 67 -11.06 11.64 -3.45
C PHE A 67 -12.27 11.83 -2.53
N PRO A 68 -12.90 10.76 -2.06
CA PRO A 68 -13.94 10.89 -1.05
C PRO A 68 -13.35 11.48 0.23
N SER A 69 -14.05 12.45 0.83
CA SER A 69 -13.67 13.03 2.12
C SER A 69 -13.87 12.07 3.30
N THR A 70 -14.54 10.94 3.06
CA THR A 70 -14.85 9.92 4.07
C THR A 70 -14.01 8.67 3.85
N LEU A 71 -13.59 8.06 4.94
CA LEU A 71 -12.90 6.76 4.91
C LEU A 71 -13.88 5.68 4.43
N ILE A 72 -13.44 4.87 3.47
CA ILE A 72 -14.19 3.73 2.97
C ILE A 72 -13.58 2.47 3.58
N PHE A 73 -14.36 1.79 4.41
CA PHE A 73 -13.95 0.52 5.02
C PHE A 73 -14.30 -0.66 4.12
N PRO A 74 -13.52 -1.76 4.19
CA PRO A 74 -13.85 -2.96 3.45
C PRO A 74 -15.17 -3.56 3.94
N THR A 75 -15.94 -4.10 3.02
CA THR A 75 -17.08 -4.96 3.31
C THR A 75 -16.63 -6.42 3.25
N TYR A 76 -17.27 -7.28 4.02
CA TYR A 76 -17.00 -8.70 4.02
C TYR A 76 -18.28 -9.51 3.90
N THR A 77 -18.33 -10.42 2.93
CA THR A 77 -19.45 -11.34 2.76
C THR A 77 -19.05 -12.71 3.27
N THR A 78 -19.76 -13.19 4.30
CA THR A 78 -19.52 -14.51 4.87
C THR A 78 -20.07 -15.60 3.93
N LYS A 79 -19.33 -16.69 3.74
CA LYS A 79 -19.76 -17.82 2.91
C LYS A 79 -20.94 -18.58 3.52
N SER A 80 -21.04 -18.55 4.84
CA SER A 80 -22.10 -19.22 5.63
C SER A 80 -23.38 -18.42 5.79
N GLY A 81 -23.37 -17.11 5.36
CA GLY A 81 -24.50 -16.21 5.55
C GLY A 81 -24.71 -15.72 6.99
N ILE A 82 -23.81 -16.08 7.93
CA ILE A 82 -23.87 -15.58 9.31
C ILE A 82 -23.38 -14.14 9.41
N PRO A 83 -23.73 -13.38 10.48
CA PRO A 83 -23.21 -12.05 10.73
C PRO A 83 -21.68 -12.03 10.76
N VAL A 84 -21.08 -10.93 10.29
CA VAL A 84 -19.62 -10.78 10.14
C VAL A 84 -18.91 -10.88 11.49
N GLU A 85 -19.49 -10.31 12.54
CA GLU A 85 -19.00 -10.36 13.91
C GLU A 85 -18.96 -11.81 14.44
N GLN A 86 -19.99 -12.59 14.10
CA GLN A 86 -20.07 -14.00 14.50
C GLN A 86 -19.01 -14.84 13.75
N GLU A 87 -18.81 -14.59 12.45
CA GLU A 87 -17.76 -15.23 11.67
C GLU A 87 -16.37 -14.90 12.26
N LEU A 88 -16.12 -13.61 12.60
CA LEU A 88 -14.87 -13.19 13.24
C LEU A 88 -14.66 -13.95 14.54
N ARG A 89 -15.66 -13.99 15.42
CA ARG A 89 -15.58 -14.71 16.70
C ARG A 89 -15.23 -16.18 16.51
N LEU A 90 -15.90 -16.86 15.60
CA LEU A 90 -15.64 -18.29 15.33
C LEU A 90 -14.20 -18.53 14.87
N ARG A 91 -13.67 -17.69 13.97
CA ARG A 91 -12.30 -17.80 13.50
C ARG A 91 -11.29 -17.49 14.58
N VAL A 92 -11.56 -16.49 15.42
CA VAL A 92 -10.70 -16.14 16.56
C VAL A 92 -10.62 -17.26 17.57
N LEU A 93 -11.76 -17.82 17.99
CA LEU A 93 -11.77 -18.94 18.96
C LEU A 93 -11.03 -20.16 18.41
N LYS A 94 -11.30 -20.53 17.14
CA LYS A 94 -10.58 -21.62 16.49
C LYS A 94 -9.07 -21.37 16.38
N GLY A 95 -8.67 -20.14 16.10
CA GLY A 95 -7.28 -19.77 16.02
C GLY A 95 -6.61 -19.73 17.42
N ALA A 96 -7.34 -19.29 18.44
CA ALA A 96 -6.88 -19.30 19.82
C ALA A 96 -6.64 -20.73 20.32
N GLU A 97 -7.51 -21.68 20.01
CA GLU A 97 -7.29 -23.11 20.31
C GLU A 97 -6.00 -23.63 19.68
N ILE A 98 -5.69 -23.22 18.45
CA ILE A 98 -4.44 -23.63 17.76
C ILE A 98 -3.21 -22.97 18.43
N ARG A 99 -3.32 -21.70 18.88
CA ARG A 99 -2.21 -20.93 19.43
C ARG A 99 -1.89 -21.30 20.89
N TYR A 100 -2.93 -21.50 21.69
CA TYR A 100 -2.80 -21.71 23.15
C TYR A 100 -3.03 -23.17 23.56
N GLY A 101 -3.64 -24.00 22.72
CA GLY A 101 -4.11 -25.35 23.07
C GLY A 101 -5.39 -25.26 23.92
N GLU A 102 -5.25 -24.89 25.19
CA GLU A 102 -6.37 -24.68 26.11
C GLU A 102 -6.64 -23.19 26.30
N ILE A 103 -7.89 -22.78 26.14
CA ILE A 103 -8.34 -21.40 26.36
C ILE A 103 -8.79 -21.28 27.82
N ASN A 104 -7.97 -20.67 28.64
CA ASN A 104 -8.34 -20.34 30.02
C ASN A 104 -9.19 -19.08 30.13
N ASP A 105 -9.75 -18.81 31.31
CA ASP A 105 -10.65 -17.67 31.53
C ASP A 105 -9.99 -16.33 31.17
N ALA A 106 -8.72 -16.12 31.48
CA ALA A 106 -8.03 -14.85 31.15
C ALA A 106 -7.87 -14.63 29.63
N ILE A 107 -7.60 -15.69 28.87
CA ILE A 107 -7.55 -15.64 27.41
C ILE A 107 -8.94 -15.35 26.85
N PHE A 108 -9.96 -16.03 27.38
CA PHE A 108 -11.34 -15.87 26.94
C PHE A 108 -11.87 -14.46 27.21
N GLU A 109 -11.67 -13.92 28.42
CA GLU A 109 -12.05 -12.56 28.80
C GLU A 109 -11.38 -11.52 27.91
N ARG A 110 -10.09 -11.71 27.59
CA ARG A 110 -9.36 -10.81 26.69
C ARG A 110 -9.89 -10.87 25.25
N ILE A 111 -10.22 -12.05 24.74
CA ILE A 111 -10.85 -12.22 23.42
C ILE A 111 -12.20 -11.52 23.38
N ASP A 112 -13.06 -11.72 24.37
CA ASP A 112 -14.38 -11.12 24.47
C ASP A 112 -14.30 -9.59 24.52
N TYR A 113 -13.38 -9.05 25.32
CA TYR A 113 -13.13 -7.63 25.43
C TYR A 113 -12.73 -7.00 24.10
N GLU A 114 -11.75 -7.60 23.41
CA GLU A 114 -11.31 -7.07 22.10
C GLU A 114 -12.38 -7.18 21.03
N LEU A 115 -13.10 -8.30 20.96
CA LEU A 115 -14.19 -8.49 20.01
C LEU A 115 -15.36 -7.53 20.24
N ASP A 116 -15.66 -7.17 21.50
CA ASP A 116 -16.68 -6.16 21.82
C ASP A 116 -16.29 -4.78 21.26
N ILE A 117 -15.05 -4.35 21.45
CA ILE A 117 -14.55 -3.08 20.93
C ILE A 117 -14.54 -3.09 19.39
N ILE A 118 -14.01 -4.16 18.78
CA ILE A 118 -13.96 -4.33 17.32
C ILE A 118 -15.39 -4.29 16.72
N GLY A 119 -16.34 -4.96 17.35
CA GLY A 119 -17.75 -4.98 16.91
C GLY A 119 -18.40 -3.61 17.04
N LYS A 120 -18.26 -2.92 18.18
CA LYS A 120 -18.80 -1.56 18.38
C LYS A 120 -18.25 -0.54 17.39
N LYS A 121 -17.00 -0.74 16.93
CA LYS A 121 -16.36 0.11 15.91
C LYS A 121 -16.69 -0.31 14.47
N GLY A 122 -17.34 -1.46 14.25
CA GLY A 122 -17.63 -1.97 12.90
C GLY A 122 -16.41 -2.47 12.14
N PHE A 123 -15.31 -2.84 12.82
CA PHE A 123 -14.07 -3.26 12.18
C PHE A 123 -13.94 -4.77 11.94
N ALA A 124 -14.97 -5.56 12.27
CA ALA A 124 -14.94 -7.00 12.03
C ALA A 124 -14.62 -7.39 10.56
N PRO A 125 -15.18 -6.70 9.53
CA PRO A 125 -14.81 -6.96 8.14
C PRO A 125 -13.31 -6.78 7.86
N TYR A 126 -12.70 -5.76 8.47
CA TYR A 126 -11.29 -5.44 8.30
C TYR A 126 -10.37 -6.58 8.76
N PHE A 127 -10.63 -7.13 9.96
CA PHE A 127 -9.89 -8.28 10.49
C PHE A 127 -10.07 -9.54 9.65
N LEU A 128 -11.27 -9.79 9.13
CA LEU A 128 -11.53 -10.95 8.27
C LEU A 128 -10.82 -10.84 6.92
N VAL A 129 -10.80 -9.65 6.32
CA VAL A 129 -10.03 -9.39 5.09
C VAL A 129 -8.54 -9.64 5.34
N MET A 130 -7.98 -9.10 6.43
CA MET A 130 -6.59 -9.31 6.79
C MET A 130 -6.25 -10.78 7.07
N HIS A 131 -7.13 -11.49 7.79
CA HIS A 131 -6.98 -12.94 7.98
C HIS A 131 -6.94 -13.70 6.65
N ASP A 132 -7.79 -13.34 5.72
CA ASP A 132 -7.82 -13.97 4.40
C ASP A 132 -6.54 -13.66 3.58
N ILE A 133 -5.99 -12.46 3.72
CA ILE A 133 -4.74 -12.03 3.06
C ILE A 133 -3.53 -12.75 3.63
N VAL A 134 -3.36 -12.81 4.95
CA VAL A 134 -2.19 -13.45 5.57
C VAL A 134 -2.12 -14.95 5.27
N ARG A 135 -3.24 -15.59 4.99
CA ARG A 135 -3.28 -17.00 4.59
C ARG A 135 -2.82 -17.28 3.15
N LEU A 136 -2.56 -16.24 2.36
CA LEU A 136 -2.01 -16.39 1.01
C LEU A 136 -0.49 -16.63 1.01
N SER A 137 0.16 -16.49 2.15
CA SER A 137 1.59 -16.74 2.32
C SER A 137 1.83 -17.61 3.55
N SER A 138 2.90 -18.39 3.54
CA SER A 138 3.35 -19.19 4.68
C SER A 138 4.27 -18.39 5.62
N ARG A 139 4.84 -17.28 5.13
CA ARG A 139 5.85 -16.48 5.83
C ARG A 139 5.40 -15.03 5.95
N THR A 140 4.66 -14.75 7.01
CA THR A 140 4.15 -13.42 7.33
C THR A 140 4.62 -12.97 8.70
N CYS A 141 4.76 -11.67 8.88
CA CYS A 141 5.06 -11.04 10.16
C CYS A 141 4.20 -9.78 10.33
N GLY A 142 3.18 -9.87 11.18
CA GLY A 142 2.45 -8.68 11.62
C GLY A 142 3.30 -7.86 12.58
N ARG A 143 3.34 -6.55 12.36
CA ARG A 143 4.14 -5.60 13.12
C ARG A 143 3.31 -4.41 13.62
N GLY A 144 3.96 -3.46 14.26
CA GLY A 144 3.31 -2.25 14.74
C GLY A 144 2.37 -2.51 15.91
N SER A 145 1.37 -1.66 16.07
CA SER A 145 0.41 -1.72 17.18
C SER A 145 -0.52 -2.94 17.11
N GLY A 146 -0.75 -3.50 15.92
CA GLY A 146 -1.59 -4.70 15.73
C GLY A 146 -1.08 -5.94 16.48
N ALA A 147 0.21 -5.97 16.85
CA ALA A 147 0.79 -7.03 17.68
C ALA A 147 0.23 -7.05 19.13
N ALA A 148 -0.42 -5.98 19.58
CA ALA A 148 -1.03 -5.92 20.91
C ALA A 148 -2.41 -6.58 21.00
N SER A 149 -2.93 -7.13 19.90
CA SER A 149 -4.26 -7.72 19.83
C SER A 149 -4.22 -9.24 19.86
N ILE A 150 -4.97 -9.85 20.80
CA ILE A 150 -5.17 -11.30 20.82
C ILE A 150 -6.02 -11.77 19.62
N VAL A 151 -6.89 -10.92 19.10
CA VAL A 151 -7.66 -11.18 17.87
C VAL A 151 -6.69 -11.30 16.70
N SER A 152 -5.73 -10.37 16.54
CA SER A 152 -4.71 -10.44 15.49
C SER A 152 -3.82 -11.67 15.64
N TYR A 153 -3.44 -12.04 16.87
CA TYR A 153 -2.64 -13.22 17.16
C TYR A 153 -3.38 -14.52 16.81
N SER A 154 -4.63 -14.63 17.22
CA SER A 154 -5.48 -15.80 16.94
C SER A 154 -5.80 -15.94 15.45
N LEU A 155 -5.89 -14.84 14.71
CA LEU A 155 -6.08 -14.84 13.26
C LEU A 155 -4.78 -15.05 12.45
N PHE A 156 -3.66 -15.28 13.10
CA PHE A 156 -2.33 -15.44 12.47
C PHE A 156 -1.84 -14.20 11.72
N ILE A 157 -2.41 -13.03 12.02
CA ILE A 157 -1.97 -11.74 11.47
C ILE A 157 -0.62 -11.37 12.09
N THR A 158 -0.44 -11.60 13.40
CA THR A 158 0.84 -11.43 14.11
C THR A 158 1.29 -12.74 14.77
N ASN A 159 2.58 -12.88 15.01
CA ASN A 159 3.17 -14.00 15.76
C ASN A 159 3.57 -13.62 17.19
N VAL A 160 3.27 -12.40 17.62
CA VAL A 160 3.54 -11.92 18.98
C VAL A 160 2.33 -12.24 19.86
N ASP A 161 2.55 -12.99 20.93
CA ASP A 161 1.51 -13.28 21.93
C ASP A 161 1.33 -12.08 22.87
N PRO A 162 0.18 -11.37 22.79
CA PRO A 162 -0.01 -10.18 23.63
C PRO A 162 -0.21 -10.50 25.12
N ILE A 163 -0.61 -11.72 25.48
CA ILE A 163 -0.76 -12.14 26.87
C ILE A 163 0.63 -12.41 27.46
N ALA A 164 1.45 -13.23 26.80
CA ALA A 164 2.80 -13.56 27.26
C ALA A 164 3.71 -12.33 27.38
N HIS A 165 3.51 -11.34 26.54
CA HIS A 165 4.28 -10.09 26.52
C HIS A 165 3.60 -8.91 27.23
N HIS A 166 2.47 -9.12 27.91
CA HIS A 166 1.72 -8.09 28.64
C HIS A 166 1.42 -6.83 27.82
N LEU A 167 0.99 -7.01 26.55
CA LEU A 167 0.70 -5.90 25.66
C LEU A 167 -0.72 -5.36 25.87
N TYR A 168 -0.84 -4.03 25.84
CA TYR A 168 -2.11 -3.34 26.02
C TYR A 168 -2.82 -3.12 24.68
N PHE A 169 -4.04 -3.65 24.55
CA PHE A 169 -4.87 -3.52 23.35
C PHE A 169 -5.23 -2.07 23.02
N GLU A 170 -5.38 -1.23 24.05
CA GLU A 170 -5.76 0.18 23.92
C GLU A 170 -4.73 1.01 23.15
N ARG A 171 -3.50 0.54 23.01
CA ARG A 171 -2.48 1.15 22.15
C ARG A 171 -2.79 0.94 20.67
N PHE A 172 -3.50 -0.12 20.35
CA PHE A 172 -3.89 -0.47 18.98
C PHE A 172 -5.28 0.08 18.67
N LEU A 173 -6.28 -0.20 19.51
CA LEU A 173 -7.67 0.19 19.32
C LEU A 173 -8.35 0.48 20.66
N SER A 174 -9.06 1.61 20.73
CA SER A 174 -9.92 1.96 21.88
C SER A 174 -11.21 2.58 21.41
N LEU A 175 -12.20 2.70 22.28
CA LEU A 175 -13.49 3.32 21.95
C LEU A 175 -13.38 4.81 21.66
N GLU A 176 -12.46 5.52 22.30
CA GLU A 176 -12.24 6.96 22.12
C GLU A 176 -11.52 7.27 20.80
N ARG A 177 -10.71 6.34 20.29
CA ARG A 177 -9.95 6.57 19.07
C ARG A 177 -10.88 6.58 17.86
N THR A 178 -10.81 7.62 17.06
CA THR A 178 -11.63 7.79 15.84
C THR A 178 -11.00 7.15 14.60
N ASP A 179 -9.67 7.03 14.60
CA ASP A 179 -8.94 6.47 13.45
C ASP A 179 -9.14 4.95 13.34
N PRO A 180 -9.17 4.41 12.11
CA PRO A 180 -9.21 2.97 11.91
C PRO A 180 -7.94 2.29 12.44
N PRO A 181 -8.00 0.98 12.74
CA PRO A 181 -6.82 0.22 13.10
C PRO A 181 -5.87 0.15 11.90
N ASP A 182 -4.59 0.37 12.17
CA ASP A 182 -3.51 0.18 11.21
C ASP A 182 -2.88 -1.20 11.44
N ILE A 183 -3.09 -2.11 10.50
CA ILE A 183 -2.56 -3.48 10.57
C ILE A 183 -1.48 -3.63 9.51
N ASP A 184 -0.25 -3.55 9.95
CA ASP A 184 0.93 -3.77 9.13
C ASP A 184 1.31 -5.25 9.08
N VAL A 185 1.48 -5.82 7.90
CA VAL A 185 1.96 -7.18 7.70
C VAL A 185 3.06 -7.20 6.65
N ASP A 186 4.22 -7.71 7.03
CA ASP A 186 5.32 -7.97 6.12
C ASP A 186 5.20 -9.39 5.55
N PHE A 187 5.48 -9.51 4.24
CA PHE A 187 5.55 -10.78 3.53
C PHE A 187 6.98 -11.05 3.09
N ALA A 188 7.36 -12.31 3.01
CA ALA A 188 8.67 -12.67 2.50
C ALA A 188 8.86 -12.14 1.07
N TRP A 189 10.05 -11.61 0.79
CA TRP A 189 10.33 -10.89 -0.46
C TRP A 189 10.10 -11.72 -1.73
N ASP A 190 10.33 -13.02 -1.65
CA ASP A 190 10.15 -13.98 -2.72
C ASP A 190 8.70 -14.46 -2.91
N GLU A 191 7.83 -14.27 -1.89
CA GLU A 191 6.39 -14.56 -1.95
C GLU A 191 5.55 -13.30 -2.26
N ARG A 192 6.10 -12.11 -2.04
CA ARG A 192 5.39 -10.82 -2.10
C ARG A 192 4.60 -10.60 -3.37
N ASP A 193 5.20 -10.83 -4.53
CA ASP A 193 4.55 -10.54 -5.80
C ASP A 193 3.41 -11.53 -6.09
N GLY A 194 3.58 -12.81 -5.72
CA GLY A 194 2.52 -13.82 -5.78
C GLY A 194 1.34 -13.52 -4.85
N VAL A 195 1.61 -13.04 -3.63
CA VAL A 195 0.57 -12.60 -2.69
C VAL A 195 -0.19 -11.42 -3.27
N PHE A 196 0.51 -10.45 -3.84
CA PHE A 196 -0.12 -9.27 -4.44
C PHE A 196 -1.06 -9.65 -5.60
N GLU A 197 -0.63 -10.54 -6.48
CA GLU A 197 -1.47 -11.05 -7.58
C GLU A 197 -2.69 -11.81 -7.05
N ALA A 198 -2.52 -12.66 -6.04
CA ALA A 198 -3.63 -13.39 -5.42
C ALA A 198 -4.64 -12.46 -4.74
N VAL A 199 -4.19 -11.37 -4.09
CA VAL A 199 -5.05 -10.32 -3.53
C VAL A 199 -5.84 -9.62 -4.63
N LEU A 200 -5.18 -9.20 -5.73
CA LEU A 200 -5.86 -8.60 -6.88
C LEU A 200 -6.89 -9.52 -7.52
N GLN A 201 -6.58 -10.81 -7.65
CA GLN A 201 -7.52 -11.80 -8.19
C GLN A 201 -8.71 -12.01 -7.27
N ARG A 202 -8.50 -12.02 -5.95
CA ARG A 202 -9.53 -12.30 -4.96
C ARG A 202 -10.49 -11.13 -4.75
N PHE A 203 -9.96 -9.90 -4.62
CA PHE A 203 -10.74 -8.71 -4.26
C PHE A 203 -11.02 -7.79 -5.45
N GLY A 204 -10.30 -7.96 -6.56
CA GLY A 204 -10.42 -7.17 -7.78
C GLY A 204 -9.72 -5.80 -7.73
N PRO A 205 -9.45 -5.21 -8.90
CA PRO A 205 -8.70 -3.95 -9.00
C PRO A 205 -9.48 -2.73 -8.46
N ALA A 206 -10.79 -2.85 -8.28
CA ALA A 206 -11.59 -1.79 -7.67
C ALA A 206 -11.42 -1.67 -6.14
N HIS A 207 -10.84 -2.71 -5.50
CA HIS A 207 -10.68 -2.78 -4.04
C HIS A 207 -9.22 -2.86 -3.62
N CYS A 208 -8.28 -2.87 -4.56
CA CYS A 208 -6.86 -3.02 -4.28
C CYS A 208 -6.06 -1.99 -5.07
N ALA A 209 -5.05 -1.41 -4.45
CA ALA A 209 -4.11 -0.53 -5.11
C ALA A 209 -2.70 -0.72 -4.56
N ARG A 210 -1.70 -0.48 -5.40
CA ARG A 210 -0.32 -0.29 -4.94
C ARG A 210 -0.13 1.17 -4.56
N VAL A 211 0.57 1.40 -3.45
CA VAL A 211 1.01 2.74 -3.11
C VAL A 211 2.06 3.17 -4.15
N ALA A 212 1.83 4.31 -4.80
CA ALA A 212 2.78 4.90 -5.73
C ALA A 212 3.88 5.63 -4.93
N ASN A 213 5.06 5.03 -4.87
CA ASN A 213 6.23 5.63 -4.26
C ASN A 213 7.10 6.32 -5.30
N HIS A 214 7.59 7.52 -4.97
CA HIS A 214 8.63 8.18 -5.72
C HIS A 214 9.97 7.96 -5.00
N ASN A 215 10.79 7.06 -5.54
CA ASN A 215 12.16 6.90 -5.06
C ASN A 215 13.00 8.07 -5.54
N THR A 216 13.63 8.77 -4.62
CA THR A 216 14.52 9.89 -4.93
C THR A 216 15.97 9.48 -4.73
N PHE A 217 16.86 9.99 -5.60
CA PHE A 217 18.28 9.81 -5.44
C PHE A 217 18.83 10.87 -4.49
N ARG A 218 19.65 10.46 -3.51
CA ARG A 218 20.51 11.38 -2.78
C ARG A 218 21.77 11.64 -3.60
N PHE A 219 22.54 12.67 -3.26
CA PHE A 219 23.70 13.12 -4.03
C PHE A 219 24.63 11.99 -4.50
N ARG A 220 25.08 11.12 -3.60
CA ARG A 220 25.97 10.00 -3.96
C ARG A 220 25.36 9.01 -4.94
N SER A 221 24.10 8.65 -4.75
CA SER A 221 23.39 7.73 -5.65
C SER A 221 23.10 8.40 -6.99
N ALA A 222 22.70 9.67 -7.00
CA ALA A 222 22.52 10.44 -8.22
C ALA A 222 23.81 10.51 -9.04
N LEU A 223 24.93 10.86 -8.42
CA LEU A 223 26.22 10.92 -9.08
C LEU A 223 26.64 9.56 -9.66
N ARG A 224 26.48 8.48 -8.89
CA ARG A 224 26.83 7.12 -9.35
C ARG A 224 25.98 6.68 -10.54
N GLU A 225 24.68 6.76 -10.42
CA GLU A 225 23.79 6.29 -11.48
C GLU A 225 23.89 7.15 -12.75
N THR A 226 23.98 8.46 -12.60
CA THR A 226 24.25 9.37 -13.73
C THR A 226 25.59 9.07 -14.38
N GLY A 227 26.66 8.91 -13.60
CA GLY A 227 27.98 8.57 -14.13
C GLY A 227 27.98 7.29 -14.98
N ARG A 228 27.27 6.25 -14.51
CA ARG A 228 27.08 5.01 -15.27
C ARG A 228 26.34 5.23 -16.58
N CYS A 229 25.32 6.09 -16.60
CA CYS A 229 24.61 6.44 -17.83
C CYS A 229 25.50 7.13 -18.87
N TYR A 230 26.51 7.86 -18.41
CA TYR A 230 27.54 8.45 -19.29
C TYR A 230 28.70 7.48 -19.63
N GLY A 231 28.61 6.23 -19.18
CA GLY A 231 29.61 5.18 -19.48
C GLY A 231 30.86 5.24 -18.61
N LEU A 232 30.83 5.96 -17.48
CA LEU A 232 31.97 6.00 -16.55
C LEU A 232 32.08 4.69 -15.77
N SER A 233 33.32 4.22 -15.55
CA SER A 233 33.59 3.09 -14.69
C SER A 233 33.41 3.45 -13.20
N ASP A 234 33.18 2.46 -12.34
CA ASP A 234 33.04 2.67 -10.89
C ASP A 234 34.26 3.33 -10.27
N SER A 235 35.48 3.07 -10.79
CA SER A 235 36.70 3.73 -10.37
C SER A 235 36.71 5.22 -10.71
N GLN A 236 36.27 5.61 -11.90
CA GLN A 236 36.16 7.00 -12.31
C GLN A 236 35.12 7.77 -11.48
N ILE A 237 33.95 7.13 -11.20
CA ILE A 237 32.90 7.73 -10.39
C ILE A 237 33.33 7.94 -8.93
N THR A 238 34.18 7.05 -8.39
CA THR A 238 34.65 7.14 -6.99
C THR A 238 35.68 8.26 -6.79
N THR A 239 36.30 8.74 -7.88
CA THR A 239 37.33 9.79 -7.84
C THR A 239 36.71 11.20 -7.86
N VAL A 240 35.43 11.33 -8.18
CA VAL A 240 34.62 12.57 -8.16
C VAL A 240 33.94 12.72 -6.80
#